data_8f6a5e29e2fa1a1c61f88b5dd8351f36
#
_entry.id   8f6a5e29e2fa1a1c61f88b5dd8351f36
#
_cell.length_a   1.000
_cell.length_b   1.000
_cell.length_c   1.000
_cell.angle_alpha   90.00
_cell.angle_beta   90.00
_cell.angle_gamma   90.00
#
_symmetry.space_group_name_H-M   'P 1'
#
loop_
_entity.id
_entity.type
_entity.pdbx_description
1 polymer ?
#
loop_
_entity_poly.entity_id
_entity_poly.type
_entity_poly.pdbx_seq_one_letter_code
_entity_poly.pdbx_strand_id
1 'polypeptide(L)'
;MRKTLGRLLPLAVLIGTFGSAGLTAQAATAAEPAAAAPTTAGQGATADIKDRILAIPGMSLIEEKPYPGYRFFVLNYEQPIDHRQPSKGTFKQRITLLHKDESRPTVFYTSGYNVNTNPRRAEPTTIVDGNQVSMEYRFFNPSRPDPADWSKLDIWQAASDQHRIFTALKKIYTKNWLATGASKGGMTATYFERFYPRDMDGVVAYVAPNDVVNKEDSAYDRFFTKVGTKECRDKLAAVQREALIRREPLEAKYKEAAAANGWTFNTVGSLDKSFEAVVLDYTWAFWQYSLLSDCGTIPDAKTATDQQIWDSVDTISGFSAYADQGLETFTPYYYQAGTQLGSPDIKQPWLKGLSRYGYQPPRSFVPRDIPMAFQPGAMADVDNWVRNNAHQMLFVYGQNDPWGAEPFHIGYGATDSYVMIAPGANHGANVSKLQDGEKALATARIQQWAGVAPAASASDTAKSASQPAPPAAPDPELDRTDLRHDSLRP
;
A
#
# COMPACT_ATOMS: atom_id res chain seq x y z
N MET A 1 -9.97 -16.92 -39.41
CA MET A 1 -11.40 -17.20 -39.45
C MET A 1 -11.85 -17.92 -38.22
N ARG A 2 -12.44 -17.24 -37.27
CA ARG A 2 -13.56 -17.72 -36.43
C ARG A 2 -13.99 -16.54 -35.53
N LYS A 3 -15.15 -16.01 -35.91
CA LYS A 3 -15.88 -14.97 -35.19
C LYS A 3 -16.56 -15.60 -33.97
N THR A 4 -16.51 -14.94 -32.83
CA THR A 4 -17.45 -15.19 -31.74
C THR A 4 -18.22 -13.92 -31.44
N LEU A 5 -19.53 -14.02 -31.67
CA LEU A 5 -20.54 -12.99 -31.49
C LEU A 5 -20.75 -12.66 -30.02
N GLY A 6 -20.84 -11.38 -29.75
CA GLY A 6 -21.44 -10.87 -28.52
C GLY A 6 -22.96 -11.16 -28.47
N ARG A 7 -23.45 -11.50 -27.28
CA ARG A 7 -24.88 -11.58 -27.00
C ARG A 7 -25.28 -10.43 -26.09
N LEU A 8 -26.05 -9.51 -26.67
CA LEU A 8 -26.89 -8.55 -25.96
C LEU A 8 -28.13 -9.28 -25.41
N LEU A 9 -28.48 -9.05 -24.17
CA LEU A 9 -29.75 -9.44 -23.56
C LEU A 9 -30.59 -8.17 -23.32
N PRO A 10 -31.86 -8.19 -23.65
CA PRO A 10 -32.74 -7.03 -23.49
C PRO A 10 -33.37 -6.94 -22.11
N LEU A 11 -33.55 -5.72 -21.66
CA LEU A 11 -34.26 -5.28 -20.48
C LEU A 11 -35.77 -5.51 -20.69
N ALA A 12 -36.41 -6.30 -19.85
CA ALA A 12 -37.86 -6.45 -19.80
C ALA A 12 -38.44 -5.65 -18.62
N VAL A 13 -39.19 -4.61 -18.95
CA VAL A 13 -40.05 -3.85 -18.03
C VAL A 13 -41.37 -4.62 -17.89
N LEU A 14 -41.79 -4.91 -16.67
CA LEU A 14 -43.13 -5.41 -16.35
C LEU A 14 -43.83 -4.42 -15.42
N ILE A 15 -44.82 -3.76 -16.03
CA ILE A 15 -45.84 -2.97 -15.35
C ILE A 15 -46.96 -3.94 -14.97
N GLY A 16 -47.36 -4.01 -13.72
CA GLY A 16 -48.48 -4.81 -13.24
C GLY A 16 -49.37 -4.01 -12.29
N THR A 17 -50.60 -3.92 -12.64
CA THR A 17 -51.67 -3.05 -12.27
C THR A 17 -52.31 -3.35 -10.90
N PHE A 18 -52.98 -2.31 -10.39
CA PHE A 18 -53.88 -2.22 -9.23
C PHE A 18 -54.95 -3.29 -9.14
N GLY A 19 -55.29 -3.69 -7.92
CA GLY A 19 -56.51 -4.37 -7.56
C GLY A 19 -56.94 -4.04 -6.14
N SER A 20 -58.00 -3.27 -6.01
CA SER A 20 -58.71 -2.86 -4.80
C SER A 20 -59.82 -3.86 -4.47
N ALA A 21 -59.98 -4.19 -3.16
CA ALA A 21 -61.21 -4.59 -2.44
C ALA A 21 -60.80 -4.95 -0.99
N GLY A 22 -61.47 -4.63 0.08
CA GLY A 22 -62.78 -4.17 0.43
C GLY A 22 -62.91 -4.35 1.93
N LEU A 23 -63.52 -3.38 2.58
CA LEU A 23 -63.75 -3.29 4.02
C LEU A 23 -64.63 -4.42 4.57
N THR A 24 -64.35 -4.88 5.81
CA THR A 24 -65.36 -5.20 6.82
C THR A 24 -64.82 -4.87 8.20
N ALA A 25 -65.56 -3.98 8.87
CA ALA A 25 -65.37 -3.64 10.28
C ALA A 25 -66.07 -4.65 11.20
N GLN A 26 -65.44 -5.07 12.27
CA GLN A 26 -66.12 -5.68 13.41
C GLN A 26 -65.58 -5.10 14.71
N ALA A 27 -66.47 -4.49 15.44
CA ALA A 27 -66.24 -3.93 16.77
C ALA A 27 -66.13 -5.05 17.81
N ALA A 28 -65.17 -4.99 18.70
CA ALA A 28 -65.11 -5.75 19.91
C ALA A 28 -64.62 -4.86 21.06
N THR A 29 -65.34 -4.93 22.13
CA THR A 29 -65.43 -4.19 23.37
C THR A 29 -64.10 -4.03 24.12
N ALA A 30 -63.99 -2.86 24.74
CA ALA A 30 -62.91 -2.45 25.66
C ALA A 30 -62.90 -3.27 26.95
N ALA A 31 -61.68 -3.71 27.35
CA ALA A 31 -61.33 -4.11 28.70
C ALA A 31 -60.23 -3.16 29.20
N GLU A 32 -60.43 -2.59 30.39
CA GLU A 32 -59.49 -1.72 31.09
C GLU A 32 -58.14 -2.43 31.33
N PRO A 33 -57.00 -1.71 31.21
CA PRO A 33 -55.70 -2.31 31.51
C PRO A 33 -55.35 -2.20 33.00
N ALA A 34 -54.95 -3.33 33.56
CA ALA A 34 -54.31 -3.40 34.86
C ALA A 34 -52.97 -2.65 34.84
N ALA A 35 -52.69 -1.89 35.87
CA ALA A 35 -51.45 -1.15 36.05
C ALA A 35 -50.23 -2.08 35.99
N ALA A 36 -49.41 -1.90 34.99
CA ALA A 36 -48.10 -2.55 34.86
C ALA A 36 -47.11 -1.87 35.84
N ALA A 37 -46.41 -2.68 36.61
CA ALA A 37 -45.29 -2.30 37.46
C ALA A 37 -44.17 -1.69 36.62
N PRO A 38 -43.35 -0.76 37.18
CA PRO A 38 -42.25 -0.17 36.42
C PRO A 38 -41.21 -1.24 36.10
N THR A 39 -41.04 -1.55 34.80
CA THR A 39 -39.90 -2.31 34.30
C THR A 39 -38.65 -1.50 34.60
N THR A 40 -37.74 -2.11 35.33
CA THR A 40 -36.36 -1.63 35.54
C THR A 40 -35.77 -1.23 34.20
N ALA A 41 -35.29 0.02 34.13
CA ALA A 41 -34.58 0.56 32.99
C ALA A 41 -33.45 -0.42 32.60
N GLY A 42 -33.55 -1.00 31.41
CA GLY A 42 -32.51 -1.80 30.84
C GLY A 42 -31.21 -1.00 30.78
N GLN A 43 -30.10 -1.66 31.09
CA GLN A 43 -28.75 -1.16 30.90
C GLN A 43 -28.69 -0.56 29.49
N GLY A 44 -28.36 0.73 29.40
CA GLY A 44 -28.36 1.47 28.15
C GLY A 44 -27.55 0.72 27.09
N ALA A 45 -28.22 0.31 26.02
CA ALA A 45 -27.55 -0.24 24.86
C ALA A 45 -26.50 0.77 24.42
N THR A 46 -25.24 0.38 24.39
CA THR A 46 -24.18 1.22 23.82
C THR A 46 -24.57 1.56 22.39
N ALA A 47 -24.47 2.84 22.01
CA ALA A 47 -24.82 3.30 20.67
C ALA A 47 -24.06 2.45 19.59
N ASP A 48 -24.72 2.20 18.48
CA ASP A 48 -24.14 1.42 17.38
C ASP A 48 -22.77 1.97 17.00
N ILE A 49 -21.83 1.10 16.68
CA ILE A 49 -20.45 1.49 16.35
C ILE A 49 -20.40 2.50 15.20
N LYS A 50 -21.27 2.38 14.19
CA LYS A 50 -21.36 3.35 13.09
C LYS A 50 -21.75 4.74 13.61
N ASP A 51 -22.74 4.83 14.48
CA ASP A 51 -23.20 6.11 15.03
C ASP A 51 -22.10 6.78 15.85
N ARG A 52 -21.33 6.01 16.60
CA ARG A 52 -20.18 6.49 17.39
C ARG A 52 -19.04 6.98 16.50
N ILE A 53 -18.75 6.28 15.39
CA ILE A 53 -17.75 6.69 14.40
C ILE A 53 -18.20 8.00 13.73
N LEU A 54 -19.45 8.08 13.30
CA LEU A 54 -20.00 9.26 12.63
C LEU A 54 -20.20 10.46 13.56
N ALA A 55 -20.22 10.24 14.88
CA ALA A 55 -20.20 11.32 15.89
C ALA A 55 -18.83 11.98 16.03
N ILE A 56 -17.76 11.42 15.45
CA ILE A 56 -16.43 12.05 15.43
C ILE A 56 -16.47 13.28 14.52
N PRO A 57 -16.12 14.49 15.02
CA PRO A 57 -16.12 15.69 14.20
C PRO A 57 -15.26 15.53 12.93
N GLY A 58 -15.83 15.86 11.78
CA GLY A 58 -15.17 15.72 10.47
C GLY A 58 -15.26 14.33 9.83
N MET A 59 -15.84 13.34 10.53
CA MET A 59 -16.09 12.02 9.99
C MET A 59 -17.41 11.99 9.21
N SER A 60 -17.40 11.35 8.04
CA SER A 60 -18.63 11.12 7.26
C SER A 60 -18.57 9.79 6.53
N LEU A 61 -19.74 9.15 6.38
CA LEU A 61 -19.87 7.87 5.68
C LEU A 61 -19.93 8.09 4.17
N ILE A 62 -19.17 7.30 3.42
CA ILE A 62 -19.33 7.13 1.98
C ILE A 62 -20.17 5.88 1.73
N GLU A 63 -19.77 4.74 2.30
CA GLU A 63 -20.42 3.45 2.08
C GLU A 63 -20.18 2.51 3.26
N GLU A 64 -21.12 1.62 3.53
CA GLU A 64 -20.94 0.47 4.42
C GLU A 64 -21.12 -0.81 3.61
N LYS A 65 -20.13 -1.70 3.65
CA LYS A 65 -20.17 -3.02 2.99
C LYS A 65 -20.20 -4.10 4.07
N PRO A 66 -21.19 -4.98 4.12
CA PRO A 66 -21.16 -6.12 5.03
C PRO A 66 -20.09 -7.12 4.59
N TYR A 67 -19.41 -7.71 5.56
CA TYR A 67 -18.51 -8.84 5.34
C TYR A 67 -18.66 -9.85 6.50
N PRO A 68 -18.65 -11.16 6.26
CA PRO A 68 -18.79 -12.15 7.32
C PRO A 68 -17.81 -11.93 8.48
N GLY A 69 -18.34 -11.75 9.71
CA GLY A 69 -17.53 -11.50 10.90
C GLY A 69 -16.96 -10.07 11.05
N TYR A 70 -17.27 -9.17 10.12
CA TYR A 70 -16.82 -7.77 10.14
C TYR A 70 -17.92 -6.82 9.67
N ARG A 71 -17.72 -5.53 9.99
CA ARG A 71 -18.39 -4.42 9.31
C ARG A 71 -17.31 -3.59 8.61
N PHE A 72 -17.51 -3.28 7.34
CA PHE A 72 -16.54 -2.50 6.58
C PHE A 72 -17.14 -1.15 6.20
N PHE A 73 -16.47 -0.09 6.61
CA PHE A 73 -16.90 1.29 6.37
C PHE A 73 -15.88 1.97 5.44
N VAL A 74 -16.38 2.61 4.39
CA VAL A 74 -15.64 3.59 3.59
C VAL A 74 -16.07 4.97 4.07
N LEU A 75 -15.11 5.76 4.52
CA LEU A 75 -15.35 7.02 5.23
C LEU A 75 -14.53 8.16 4.60
N ASN A 76 -14.97 9.39 4.80
CA ASN A 76 -14.11 10.57 4.71
C ASN A 76 -13.83 11.09 6.11
N TYR A 77 -12.60 11.57 6.31
CA TYR A 77 -12.20 12.31 7.48
C TYR A 77 -11.65 13.69 7.09
N GLU A 78 -12.11 14.74 7.72
CA GLU A 78 -11.69 16.10 7.41
C GLU A 78 -10.30 16.38 7.99
N GLN A 79 -9.32 16.68 7.12
CA GLN A 79 -7.94 16.94 7.46
C GLN A 79 -7.54 18.38 7.11
N PRO A 80 -6.67 19.03 7.89
CA PRO A 80 -6.08 20.31 7.48
C PRO A 80 -5.25 20.13 6.21
N ILE A 81 -5.35 21.08 5.28
CA ILE A 81 -4.44 21.19 4.14
C ILE A 81 -3.00 21.33 4.65
N ASP A 82 -2.81 22.14 5.68
CA ASP A 82 -1.53 22.37 6.35
C ASP A 82 -1.69 22.21 7.86
N HIS A 83 -1.11 21.15 8.44
CA HIS A 83 -1.16 20.90 9.89
C HIS A 83 -0.40 21.97 10.71
N ARG A 84 0.54 22.74 10.09
CA ARG A 84 1.22 23.87 10.73
C ARG A 84 0.32 25.11 10.78
N GLN A 85 -0.68 25.19 9.90
CA GLN A 85 -1.63 26.31 9.78
C GLN A 85 -3.05 25.79 9.50
N PRO A 86 -3.71 25.13 10.46
CA PRO A 86 -5.01 24.47 10.25
C PRO A 86 -6.13 25.40 9.78
N SER A 87 -6.01 26.71 10.07
CA SER A 87 -6.99 27.70 9.62
C SER A 87 -6.99 27.99 8.12
N LYS A 88 -6.00 27.47 7.36
CA LYS A 88 -5.92 27.67 5.92
C LYS A 88 -6.87 26.81 5.09
N GLY A 89 -7.67 25.98 5.72
CA GLY A 89 -8.65 25.12 5.06
C GLY A 89 -8.41 23.65 5.30
N THR A 90 -9.35 22.86 4.82
CA THR A 90 -9.41 21.41 5.01
C THR A 90 -9.64 20.69 3.67
N PHE A 91 -9.35 19.41 3.66
CA PHE A 91 -9.72 18.49 2.58
C PHE A 91 -10.30 17.21 3.18
N LYS A 92 -11.04 16.47 2.38
CA LYS A 92 -11.58 15.16 2.78
C LYS A 92 -10.57 14.07 2.43
N GLN A 93 -10.05 13.40 3.46
CA GLN A 93 -9.20 12.24 3.29
C GLN A 93 -10.04 10.98 3.38
N ARG A 94 -9.97 10.12 2.37
CA ARG A 94 -10.67 8.83 2.36
C ARG A 94 -9.93 7.85 3.26
N ILE A 95 -10.70 7.18 4.13
CA ILE A 95 -10.22 6.10 4.98
C ILE A 95 -11.18 4.92 4.90
N THR A 96 -10.71 3.73 5.24
CA THR A 96 -11.58 2.58 5.45
C THR A 96 -11.39 2.02 6.84
N LEU A 97 -12.43 1.41 7.37
CA LEU A 97 -12.41 0.76 8.66
C LEU A 97 -13.04 -0.63 8.54
N LEU A 98 -12.23 -1.66 8.75
CA LEU A 98 -12.67 -3.04 8.92
C LEU A 98 -12.85 -3.27 10.42
N HIS A 99 -14.09 -3.11 10.89
CA HIS A 99 -14.46 -3.28 12.29
C HIS A 99 -14.78 -4.75 12.59
N LYS A 100 -14.08 -5.33 13.56
CA LYS A 100 -14.35 -6.62 14.12
C LYS A 100 -15.02 -6.53 15.48
N ASP A 101 -14.31 -5.94 16.44
CA ASP A 101 -14.77 -5.79 17.82
C ASP A 101 -13.90 -4.76 18.57
N GLU A 102 -14.50 -3.93 19.42
CA GLU A 102 -13.78 -2.90 20.18
C GLU A 102 -12.83 -3.47 21.24
N SER A 103 -13.03 -4.73 21.66
CA SER A 103 -12.14 -5.43 22.59
C SER A 103 -10.85 -5.94 21.93
N ARG A 104 -10.76 -5.88 20.59
CA ARG A 104 -9.61 -6.32 19.81
C ARG A 104 -8.63 -5.17 19.51
N PRO A 105 -7.33 -5.46 19.32
CA PRO A 105 -6.37 -4.45 18.88
C PRO A 105 -6.73 -3.90 17.51
N THR A 106 -6.14 -2.76 17.16
CA THR A 106 -6.36 -2.11 15.86
C THR A 106 -5.05 -1.99 15.11
N VAL A 107 -5.06 -2.32 13.83
CA VAL A 107 -3.93 -2.15 12.91
C VAL A 107 -4.21 -0.94 12.03
N PHE A 108 -3.29 0.03 12.04
CA PHE A 108 -3.31 1.17 11.14
C PHE A 108 -2.48 0.85 9.90
N TYR A 109 -3.16 0.58 8.80
CA TYR A 109 -2.54 0.23 7.52
C TYR A 109 -2.47 1.44 6.59
N THR A 110 -1.36 1.60 5.91
CA THR A 110 -1.25 2.50 4.77
C THR A 110 -0.45 1.85 3.64
N SER A 111 -0.94 1.94 2.42
CA SER A 111 -0.15 1.58 1.24
C SER A 111 0.86 2.67 0.87
N GLY A 112 0.68 3.89 1.39
CA GLY A 112 1.39 5.08 0.94
C GLY A 112 0.83 5.69 -0.35
N TYR A 113 -0.26 5.12 -0.87
CA TYR A 113 -0.92 5.48 -2.13
C TYR A 113 -2.44 5.58 -1.93
N ASN A 114 -3.22 5.10 -2.89
CA ASN A 114 -4.67 4.99 -2.78
C ASN A 114 -5.08 3.92 -1.77
N VAL A 115 -6.24 4.08 -1.14
CA VAL A 115 -6.84 3.06 -0.29
C VAL A 115 -7.75 2.14 -1.10
N ASN A 116 -7.69 0.84 -0.83
CA ASN A 116 -8.65 -0.11 -1.38
C ASN A 116 -9.99 0.04 -0.66
N THR A 117 -11.06 0.27 -1.42
CA THR A 117 -12.43 0.45 -0.90
C THR A 117 -13.21 -0.86 -0.80
N ASN A 118 -12.58 -2.01 -0.98
CA ASN A 118 -13.13 -3.32 -0.67
C ASN A 118 -12.56 -3.87 0.64
N PRO A 119 -13.30 -4.73 1.36
CA PRO A 119 -12.82 -5.35 2.58
C PRO A 119 -11.49 -6.07 2.34
N ARG A 120 -10.49 -5.72 3.15
CA ARG A 120 -9.14 -6.32 3.12
C ARG A 120 -8.52 -6.22 4.50
N ARG A 121 -7.65 -7.18 4.82
CA ARG A 121 -6.81 -7.11 6.02
C ARG A 121 -5.33 -7.34 5.68
N ALA A 122 -4.47 -6.56 6.30
CA ALA A 122 -3.03 -6.74 6.24
C ALA A 122 -2.61 -7.94 7.08
N GLU A 123 -1.44 -8.51 6.82
CA GLU A 123 -0.93 -9.67 7.57
C GLU A 123 -0.90 -9.43 9.09
N PRO A 124 -0.46 -8.26 9.64
CA PRO A 124 -0.56 -8.01 11.07
C PRO A 124 -2.00 -8.06 11.61
N THR A 125 -2.99 -7.61 10.82
CA THR A 125 -4.41 -7.69 11.21
C THR A 125 -4.85 -9.14 11.36
N THR A 126 -4.41 -10.03 10.45
CA THR A 126 -4.64 -11.47 10.52
C THR A 126 -3.95 -12.08 11.73
N ILE A 127 -2.67 -11.72 11.98
CA ILE A 127 -1.87 -12.24 13.09
C ILE A 127 -2.49 -11.92 14.45
N VAL A 128 -3.02 -10.70 14.61
CA VAL A 128 -3.59 -10.24 15.89
C VAL A 128 -5.12 -10.42 15.97
N ASP A 129 -5.75 -10.90 14.91
CA ASP A 129 -7.20 -11.04 14.79
C ASP A 129 -7.95 -9.74 15.18
N GLY A 130 -7.51 -8.62 14.62
CA GLY A 130 -7.88 -7.28 15.05
C GLY A 130 -8.83 -6.53 14.11
N ASN A 131 -9.06 -5.26 14.46
CA ASN A 131 -9.64 -4.26 13.58
C ASN A 131 -8.57 -3.70 12.64
N GLN A 132 -8.98 -3.09 11.53
CA GLN A 132 -8.04 -2.37 10.66
C GLN A 132 -8.60 -1.02 10.23
N VAL A 133 -7.80 0.03 10.40
CA VAL A 133 -8.00 1.33 9.78
C VAL A 133 -7.05 1.44 8.62
N SER A 134 -7.53 1.79 7.42
CA SER A 134 -6.68 2.02 6.26
C SER A 134 -6.86 3.45 5.76
N MET A 135 -5.75 4.10 5.39
CA MET A 135 -5.74 5.50 5.01
C MET A 135 -5.28 5.67 3.56
N GLU A 136 -6.04 6.46 2.79
CA GLU A 136 -5.53 7.01 1.53
C GLU A 136 -4.49 8.08 1.81
N TYR A 137 -3.38 8.01 1.12
CA TYR A 137 -2.31 8.98 1.32
C TYR A 137 -2.70 10.33 0.72
N ARG A 138 -2.36 11.43 1.41
CA ARG A 138 -2.67 12.78 0.93
C ARG A 138 -2.15 13.00 -0.50
N PHE A 139 -2.87 13.78 -1.31
CA PHE A 139 -2.64 14.06 -2.73
C PHE A 139 -2.97 12.91 -3.69
N PHE A 140 -3.20 11.69 -3.25
CA PHE A 140 -3.82 10.65 -4.09
C PHE A 140 -5.33 10.92 -4.19
N ASN A 141 -5.89 10.81 -5.40
CA ASN A 141 -7.32 11.06 -5.61
C ASN A 141 -8.19 9.96 -4.99
N PRO A 142 -9.29 10.36 -4.30
CA PRO A 142 -9.86 11.70 -4.18
C PRO A 142 -9.31 12.53 -3.00
N SER A 143 -8.30 12.06 -2.24
CA SER A 143 -7.77 12.72 -1.04
C SER A 143 -6.74 13.81 -1.38
N ARG A 144 -7.00 14.60 -2.41
CA ARG A 144 -6.17 15.74 -2.83
C ARG A 144 -6.83 17.05 -2.43
N PRO A 145 -6.10 17.96 -1.73
CA PRO A 145 -6.57 19.32 -1.53
C PRO A 145 -6.82 20.05 -2.86
N ASP A 146 -7.85 20.88 -2.90
CA ASP A 146 -8.13 21.76 -4.05
C ASP A 146 -8.30 23.22 -3.54
N PRO A 147 -7.46 24.16 -3.97
CA PRO A 147 -6.30 23.99 -4.85
C PRO A 147 -5.17 23.17 -4.22
N ALA A 148 -4.41 22.44 -5.04
CA ALA A 148 -3.31 21.60 -4.59
C ALA A 148 -2.02 22.41 -4.37
N ASP A 149 -1.70 22.73 -3.12
CA ASP A 149 -0.38 23.22 -2.75
C ASP A 149 0.57 22.03 -2.52
N TRP A 150 1.32 21.66 -3.55
CA TRP A 150 2.24 20.52 -3.53
C TRP A 150 3.32 20.63 -2.44
N SER A 151 3.63 21.81 -1.93
CA SER A 151 4.56 21.97 -0.80
C SER A 151 4.03 21.34 0.51
N LYS A 152 2.75 20.97 0.55
CA LYS A 152 2.11 20.28 1.67
C LYS A 152 2.09 18.76 1.51
N LEU A 153 2.66 18.24 0.43
CA LEU A 153 2.94 16.83 0.27
C LEU A 153 4.33 16.51 0.82
N ASP A 154 4.47 16.54 2.13
CA ASP A 154 5.69 16.16 2.85
C ASP A 154 5.43 15.03 3.86
N ILE A 155 6.50 14.33 4.29
CA ILE A 155 6.38 13.16 5.19
C ILE A 155 5.83 13.55 6.57
N TRP A 156 6.09 14.77 7.05
CA TRP A 156 5.56 15.23 8.33
C TRP A 156 4.05 15.52 8.26
N GLN A 157 3.59 16.14 7.16
CA GLN A 157 2.15 16.37 6.94
C GLN A 157 1.40 15.04 6.86
N ALA A 158 1.96 14.05 6.15
CA ALA A 158 1.35 12.73 6.05
C ALA A 158 1.32 11.98 7.41
N ALA A 159 2.38 12.07 8.19
CA ALA A 159 2.40 11.53 9.54
C ALA A 159 1.38 12.23 10.45
N SER A 160 1.18 13.54 10.26
CA SER A 160 0.19 14.32 11.01
C SER A 160 -1.26 13.95 10.65
N ASP A 161 -1.52 13.55 9.39
CA ASP A 161 -2.81 12.97 9.00
C ASP A 161 -3.08 11.67 9.78
N GLN A 162 -2.10 10.77 9.86
CA GLN A 162 -2.21 9.52 10.61
C GLN A 162 -2.47 9.78 12.10
N HIS A 163 -1.70 10.69 12.70
CA HIS A 163 -1.87 11.09 14.11
C HIS A 163 -3.29 11.56 14.41
N ARG A 164 -3.87 12.38 13.53
CA ARG A 164 -5.25 12.87 13.74
C ARG A 164 -6.28 11.76 13.61
N ILE A 165 -6.15 10.86 12.64
CA ILE A 165 -7.03 9.70 12.50
C ILE A 165 -6.92 8.79 13.73
N PHE A 166 -5.69 8.48 14.15
CA PHE A 166 -5.44 7.72 15.37
C PHE A 166 -6.09 8.36 16.58
N THR A 167 -5.82 9.64 16.86
CA THR A 167 -6.36 10.37 18.01
C THR A 167 -7.89 10.38 18.03
N ALA A 168 -8.53 10.48 16.86
CA ALA A 168 -9.97 10.47 16.73
C ALA A 168 -10.57 9.09 17.06
N LEU A 169 -10.00 8.03 16.50
CA LEU A 169 -10.50 6.66 16.62
C LEU A 169 -10.05 5.96 17.90
N LYS A 170 -8.94 6.36 18.53
CA LYS A 170 -8.46 5.81 19.81
C LYS A 170 -9.48 5.97 20.94
N LYS A 171 -10.38 6.94 20.84
CA LYS A 171 -11.50 7.13 21.81
C LYS A 171 -12.53 6.01 21.74
N ILE A 172 -12.61 5.30 20.63
CA ILE A 172 -13.48 4.14 20.42
C ILE A 172 -12.66 2.85 20.59
N TYR A 173 -11.58 2.72 19.87
CA TYR A 173 -10.70 1.55 19.86
C TYR A 173 -9.56 1.73 20.87
N THR A 174 -9.85 1.46 22.13
CA THR A 174 -8.95 1.76 23.26
C THR A 174 -7.80 0.77 23.46
N LYS A 175 -7.86 -0.40 22.80
CA LYS A 175 -6.81 -1.42 22.86
C LYS A 175 -5.55 -0.98 22.11
N ASN A 176 -4.51 -1.81 22.10
CA ASN A 176 -3.24 -1.51 21.45
C ASN A 176 -3.41 -1.29 19.94
N TRP A 177 -2.53 -0.45 19.40
CA TRP A 177 -2.50 -0.10 18.00
C TRP A 177 -1.14 -0.44 17.39
N LEU A 178 -1.17 -1.05 16.22
CA LEU A 178 0.03 -1.30 15.42
C LEU A 178 -0.03 -0.48 14.13
N ALA A 179 1.09 0.05 13.66
CA ALA A 179 1.17 0.61 12.31
C ALA A 179 1.79 -0.43 11.36
N THR A 180 1.31 -0.45 10.12
CA THR A 180 1.87 -1.32 9.08
C THR A 180 1.69 -0.73 7.68
N GLY A 181 2.53 -1.17 6.77
CA GLY A 181 2.48 -0.88 5.34
C GLY A 181 3.62 -1.57 4.61
N ALA A 182 3.50 -1.62 3.28
CA ALA A 182 4.53 -2.18 2.41
C ALA A 182 5.08 -1.10 1.48
N SER A 183 6.36 -1.21 1.07
CA SER A 183 6.99 -0.27 0.15
C SER A 183 6.93 1.16 0.69
N LYS A 184 6.43 2.12 -0.09
CA LYS A 184 6.15 3.48 0.40
C LYS A 184 5.25 3.48 1.65
N GLY A 185 4.33 2.51 1.79
CA GLY A 185 3.54 2.32 3.01
C GLY A 185 4.39 1.93 4.22
N GLY A 186 5.40 1.09 4.02
CA GLY A 186 6.39 0.75 5.05
C GLY A 186 7.23 1.95 5.47
N MET A 187 7.68 2.77 4.51
CA MET A 187 8.30 4.08 4.81
C MET A 187 7.34 4.97 5.61
N THR A 188 6.06 5.01 5.18
CA THR A 188 5.02 5.84 5.83
C THR A 188 4.81 5.44 7.28
N ALA A 189 4.69 4.14 7.57
CA ALA A 189 4.60 3.65 8.95
C ALA A 189 5.86 4.00 9.77
N THR A 190 7.04 3.96 9.15
CA THR A 190 8.31 4.28 9.79
C THR A 190 8.44 5.76 10.15
N TYR A 191 8.16 6.68 9.21
CA TYR A 191 8.26 8.10 9.56
C TYR A 191 7.06 8.59 10.38
N PHE A 192 5.93 7.90 10.35
CA PHE A 192 4.85 8.16 11.31
C PHE A 192 5.35 7.92 12.74
N GLU A 193 5.98 6.77 13.00
CA GLU A 193 6.58 6.46 14.30
C GLU A 193 7.67 7.48 14.68
N ARG A 194 8.50 7.91 13.72
CA ARG A 194 9.51 8.96 13.95
C ARG A 194 8.91 10.27 14.47
N PHE A 195 7.78 10.71 13.92
CA PHE A 195 7.17 11.99 14.29
C PHE A 195 6.20 11.88 15.48
N TYR A 196 5.60 10.70 15.69
CA TYR A 196 4.60 10.45 16.73
C TYR A 196 4.87 9.13 17.49
N PRO A 197 6.03 9.02 18.18
CA PRO A 197 6.54 7.75 18.74
C PRO A 197 5.78 7.24 19.97
N ARG A 198 4.62 7.79 20.27
CA ARG A 198 3.75 7.38 21.38
C ARG A 198 2.35 6.98 20.90
N ASP A 199 2.13 6.98 19.61
CA ASP A 199 0.81 6.68 19.05
C ASP A 199 0.61 5.17 18.85
N MET A 200 1.67 4.48 18.46
CA MET A 200 1.61 3.05 18.16
C MET A 200 2.33 2.23 19.23
N ASP A 201 1.80 1.04 19.50
CA ASP A 201 2.40 0.04 20.39
C ASP A 201 3.36 -0.87 19.62
N GLY A 202 3.52 -0.68 18.32
CA GLY A 202 4.48 -1.38 17.46
C GLY A 202 4.29 -1.07 15.99
N VAL A 203 5.36 -1.26 15.22
CA VAL A 203 5.40 -1.02 13.78
C VAL A 203 5.88 -2.25 13.03
N VAL A 204 5.17 -2.64 11.97
CA VAL A 204 5.58 -3.71 11.05
C VAL A 204 5.69 -3.13 9.65
N ALA A 205 6.93 -2.85 9.23
CA ALA A 205 7.23 -2.26 7.93
C ALA A 205 7.75 -3.33 6.97
N TYR A 206 7.04 -3.54 5.87
CA TYR A 206 7.42 -4.48 4.83
C TYR A 206 8.11 -3.79 3.68
N VAL A 207 9.21 -4.36 3.20
CA VAL A 207 9.94 -3.95 1.99
C VAL A 207 10.07 -2.42 1.84
N ALA A 208 10.32 -1.76 2.97
CA ALA A 208 10.41 -0.31 3.08
C ALA A 208 11.76 0.19 2.55
N PRO A 209 11.83 0.92 1.42
CA PRO A 209 13.07 1.51 0.93
C PRO A 209 13.64 2.54 1.91
N ASN A 210 14.97 2.74 1.90
CA ASN A 210 15.65 3.74 2.73
C ASN A 210 16.82 4.37 1.98
N ASP A 211 16.55 5.02 0.85
CA ASP A 211 17.53 5.76 0.05
C ASP A 211 17.89 7.09 0.77
N VAL A 212 18.78 6.97 1.76
CA VAL A 212 19.17 8.10 2.64
C VAL A 212 20.05 9.10 1.90
N VAL A 213 20.94 8.63 1.03
CA VAL A 213 21.89 9.43 0.27
C VAL A 213 21.61 9.29 -1.23
N ASN A 214 20.58 9.92 -1.70
CA ASN A 214 20.02 9.86 -3.05
C ASN A 214 21.01 10.00 -4.25
N LYS A 215 22.29 10.06 -4.02
CA LYS A 215 23.35 10.09 -5.06
C LYS A 215 24.35 8.96 -4.87
N GLU A 216 24.15 8.11 -3.88
CA GLU A 216 25.04 6.99 -3.55
C GLU A 216 24.31 5.67 -3.79
N ASP A 217 24.30 5.24 -5.03
CA ASP A 217 23.52 4.09 -5.51
C ASP A 217 24.34 2.78 -5.58
N SER A 218 25.55 2.75 -5.01
CA SER A 218 26.45 1.59 -5.12
C SER A 218 25.89 0.31 -4.50
N ALA A 219 24.98 0.43 -3.53
CA ALA A 219 24.30 -0.72 -2.94
C ALA A 219 23.36 -1.39 -3.96
N TYR A 220 22.61 -0.60 -4.71
CA TYR A 220 21.75 -1.08 -5.79
C TYR A 220 22.59 -1.67 -6.95
N ASP A 221 23.67 -1.01 -7.35
CA ASP A 221 24.61 -1.56 -8.36
C ASP A 221 25.13 -2.95 -7.92
N ARG A 222 25.55 -3.10 -6.66
CA ARG A 222 26.01 -4.39 -6.11
C ARG A 222 24.88 -5.43 -6.09
N PHE A 223 23.66 -5.04 -5.77
CA PHE A 223 22.51 -5.93 -5.78
C PHE A 223 22.30 -6.53 -7.17
N PHE A 224 22.22 -5.71 -8.22
CA PHE A 224 22.00 -6.19 -9.60
C PHE A 224 23.15 -7.03 -10.16
N THR A 225 24.35 -6.98 -9.56
CA THR A 225 25.42 -7.91 -9.91
C THR A 225 25.30 -9.29 -9.27
N LYS A 226 24.46 -9.43 -8.22
CA LYS A 226 24.40 -10.64 -7.37
C LYS A 226 23.03 -11.31 -7.34
N VAL A 227 21.93 -10.57 -7.53
CA VAL A 227 20.57 -11.09 -7.39
C VAL A 227 20.31 -12.29 -8.28
N GLY A 228 19.68 -13.33 -7.74
CA GLY A 228 19.32 -14.54 -8.46
C GLY A 228 20.54 -15.27 -9.08
N THR A 229 20.35 -15.86 -10.26
CA THR A 229 21.43 -16.54 -11.00
C THR A 229 22.03 -15.63 -12.08
N LYS A 230 23.29 -15.90 -12.43
CA LYS A 230 23.95 -15.18 -13.54
C LYS A 230 23.19 -15.37 -14.86
N GLU A 231 22.70 -16.58 -15.11
CA GLU A 231 21.92 -16.88 -16.30
C GLU A 231 20.66 -16.00 -16.41
N CYS A 232 19.93 -15.84 -15.31
CA CYS A 232 18.74 -14.99 -15.28
C CYS A 232 19.09 -13.53 -15.56
N ARG A 233 20.12 -12.99 -14.89
CA ARG A 233 20.58 -11.61 -15.13
C ARG A 233 21.01 -11.39 -16.58
N ASP A 234 21.72 -12.35 -17.17
CA ASP A 234 22.16 -12.27 -18.57
C ASP A 234 20.97 -12.28 -19.54
N LYS A 235 19.95 -13.10 -19.29
CA LYS A 235 18.71 -13.11 -20.10
C LYS A 235 17.98 -11.76 -20.04
N LEU A 236 17.80 -11.22 -18.85
CA LEU A 236 17.15 -9.92 -18.65
C LEU A 236 17.93 -8.80 -19.36
N ALA A 237 19.24 -8.75 -19.19
CA ALA A 237 20.11 -7.79 -19.85
C ALA A 237 20.07 -7.94 -21.39
N ALA A 238 19.99 -9.17 -21.89
CA ALA A 238 19.89 -9.43 -23.33
C ALA A 238 18.57 -8.93 -23.93
N VAL A 239 17.45 -9.11 -23.24
CA VAL A 239 16.14 -8.58 -23.68
C VAL A 239 16.15 -7.05 -23.69
N GLN A 240 16.66 -6.39 -22.64
CA GLN A 240 16.80 -4.93 -22.64
C GLN A 240 17.63 -4.42 -23.81
N ARG A 241 18.79 -5.05 -24.05
CA ARG A 241 19.65 -4.70 -25.20
C ARG A 241 18.92 -4.84 -26.51
N GLU A 242 18.27 -5.98 -26.71
CA GLU A 242 17.57 -6.26 -27.96
C GLU A 242 16.39 -5.32 -28.18
N ALA A 243 15.66 -4.96 -27.12
CA ALA A 243 14.61 -3.95 -27.20
C ALA A 243 15.13 -2.59 -27.68
N LEU A 244 16.31 -2.16 -27.19
CA LEU A 244 16.93 -0.90 -27.65
C LEU A 244 17.54 -1.01 -29.05
N ILE A 245 18.05 -2.18 -29.47
CA ILE A 245 18.56 -2.43 -30.84
C ILE A 245 17.37 -2.39 -31.83
N ARG A 246 16.25 -3.01 -31.47
CA ARG A 246 15.02 -3.04 -32.30
C ARG A 246 14.06 -1.88 -31.95
N ARG A 247 14.62 -0.75 -31.55
CA ARG A 247 13.85 0.42 -31.13
C ARG A 247 12.78 0.81 -32.15
N GLU A 248 13.15 0.92 -33.43
CA GLU A 248 12.26 1.38 -34.48
C GLU A 248 10.97 0.52 -34.62
N PRO A 249 11.02 -0.81 -34.82
CA PRO A 249 9.83 -1.63 -34.88
C PRO A 249 9.04 -1.70 -33.55
N LEU A 250 9.71 -1.61 -32.38
CA LEU A 250 9.03 -1.64 -31.09
C LEU A 250 8.35 -0.31 -30.78
N GLU A 251 8.94 0.82 -31.17
CA GLU A 251 8.26 2.14 -31.07
C GLU A 251 7.08 2.25 -32.02
N ALA A 252 7.13 1.61 -33.20
CA ALA A 252 5.97 1.53 -34.08
C ALA A 252 4.80 0.82 -33.37
N LYS A 253 5.06 -0.31 -32.70
CA LYS A 253 4.06 -0.99 -31.85
C LYS A 253 3.58 -0.11 -30.69
N TYR A 254 4.50 0.62 -30.05
CA TYR A 254 4.13 1.53 -28.95
C TYR A 254 3.24 2.67 -29.44
N LYS A 255 3.51 3.19 -30.61
CA LYS A 255 2.65 4.21 -31.24
C LYS A 255 1.24 3.68 -31.56
N GLU A 256 1.14 2.45 -32.06
CA GLU A 256 -0.15 1.78 -32.31
C GLU A 256 -0.91 1.56 -30.99
N ALA A 257 -0.25 1.03 -29.96
CA ALA A 257 -0.83 0.83 -28.65
C ALA A 257 -1.27 2.15 -28.00
N ALA A 258 -0.45 3.20 -28.14
CA ALA A 258 -0.78 4.53 -27.62
C ALA A 258 -2.02 5.12 -28.34
N ALA A 259 -2.10 4.98 -29.66
CA ALA A 259 -3.27 5.44 -30.41
C ALA A 259 -4.55 4.68 -30.03
N ALA A 260 -4.44 3.36 -29.81
CA ALA A 260 -5.57 2.52 -29.42
C ALA A 260 -6.08 2.81 -27.99
N ASN A 261 -5.20 3.26 -27.08
CA ASN A 261 -5.51 3.50 -25.66
C ASN A 261 -5.58 4.99 -25.29
N GLY A 262 -5.37 5.90 -26.23
CA GLY A 262 -5.37 7.33 -26.00
C GLY A 262 -4.20 7.83 -25.15
N TRP A 263 -3.06 7.12 -25.15
CA TRP A 263 -1.88 7.50 -24.38
C TRP A 263 -1.17 8.71 -24.97
N THR A 264 -0.73 9.61 -24.12
CA THR A 264 0.08 10.78 -24.45
C THR A 264 1.37 10.79 -23.63
N PHE A 265 2.36 11.60 -24.03
CA PHE A 265 3.72 11.57 -23.43
C PHE A 265 4.27 12.98 -23.15
N ASN A 266 3.40 13.91 -22.79
CA ASN A 266 3.77 15.31 -22.56
C ASN A 266 4.67 15.47 -21.31
N THR A 267 4.39 14.70 -20.27
CA THR A 267 5.14 14.75 -18.99
C THR A 267 6.57 14.28 -19.19
N VAL A 268 6.79 13.13 -19.81
CA VAL A 268 8.11 12.58 -20.10
C VAL A 268 8.79 13.37 -21.24
N GLY A 269 8.01 13.86 -22.20
CA GLY A 269 8.43 14.71 -23.29
C GLY A 269 8.36 14.07 -24.68
N SER A 270 8.38 12.75 -24.82
CA SER A 270 8.17 12.05 -26.08
C SER A 270 7.88 10.57 -25.89
N LEU A 271 7.29 9.94 -26.92
CA LEU A 271 7.10 8.50 -26.98
C LEU A 271 8.44 7.74 -26.93
N ASP A 272 9.46 8.18 -27.66
CA ASP A 272 10.80 7.57 -27.68
C ASP A 272 11.45 7.58 -26.28
N LYS A 273 11.31 8.69 -25.55
CA LYS A 273 11.82 8.81 -24.19
C LYS A 273 11.04 7.94 -23.19
N SER A 274 9.74 7.85 -23.36
CA SER A 274 8.89 6.96 -22.56
C SER A 274 9.18 5.48 -22.86
N PHE A 275 9.36 5.11 -24.14
CA PHE A 275 9.80 3.79 -24.54
C PHE A 275 11.10 3.37 -23.84
N GLU A 276 12.11 4.25 -23.87
CA GLU A 276 13.39 3.97 -23.20
C GLU A 276 13.21 3.81 -21.69
N ALA A 277 12.40 4.64 -21.04
CA ALA A 277 12.13 4.52 -19.61
C ALA A 277 11.53 3.15 -19.25
N VAL A 278 10.55 2.66 -20.04
CA VAL A 278 9.96 1.32 -19.86
C VAL A 278 11.01 0.22 -20.01
N VAL A 279 11.90 0.33 -21.02
CA VAL A 279 12.96 -0.68 -21.25
C VAL A 279 14.01 -0.63 -20.16
N LEU A 280 14.41 0.55 -19.66
CA LEU A 280 15.38 0.69 -18.57
C LEU A 280 14.86 0.11 -17.25
N ASP A 281 13.56 0.18 -17.02
CA ASP A 281 12.91 -0.37 -15.83
C ASP A 281 12.84 -1.91 -15.82
N TYR A 282 13.00 -2.58 -16.95
CA TYR A 282 12.72 -4.00 -17.13
C TYR A 282 13.40 -4.94 -16.12
N THR A 283 14.70 -4.76 -15.87
CA THR A 283 15.43 -5.57 -14.87
C THR A 283 15.00 -5.27 -13.44
N TRP A 284 14.71 -4.01 -13.14
CA TRP A 284 14.19 -3.62 -11.82
C TRP A 284 12.82 -4.24 -11.59
N ALA A 285 11.88 -4.00 -12.49
CA ALA A 285 10.51 -4.50 -12.41
C ALA A 285 10.45 -6.04 -12.30
N PHE A 286 11.33 -6.75 -13.02
CA PHE A 286 11.41 -8.20 -12.89
C PHE A 286 11.71 -8.61 -11.45
N TRP A 287 12.79 -8.13 -10.85
CA TRP A 287 13.17 -8.52 -9.49
C TRP A 287 12.21 -7.99 -8.42
N GLN A 288 11.53 -6.89 -8.70
CA GLN A 288 10.50 -6.35 -7.83
C GLN A 288 9.25 -7.25 -7.78
N TYR A 289 8.77 -7.73 -8.93
CA TYR A 289 7.46 -8.37 -9.01
C TYR A 289 7.46 -9.85 -9.39
N SER A 290 8.55 -10.37 -9.97
CA SER A 290 8.66 -11.76 -10.39
C SER A 290 9.57 -12.54 -9.43
N LEU A 291 9.55 -13.86 -9.55
CA LEU A 291 10.41 -14.75 -8.79
C LEU A 291 11.55 -15.29 -9.68
N LEU A 292 12.58 -15.84 -9.06
CA LEU A 292 13.67 -16.49 -9.80
C LEU A 292 13.17 -17.62 -10.72
N SER A 293 12.12 -18.34 -10.34
CA SER A 293 11.44 -19.36 -11.16
C SER A 293 10.93 -18.81 -12.49
N ASP A 294 10.55 -17.52 -12.52
CA ASP A 294 9.95 -16.89 -13.69
C ASP A 294 10.99 -16.53 -14.76
N CYS A 295 12.29 -16.68 -14.46
CA CYS A 295 13.36 -16.54 -15.47
C CYS A 295 13.21 -17.49 -16.68
N GLY A 296 12.48 -18.59 -16.50
CA GLY A 296 12.15 -19.50 -17.60
C GLY A 296 11.23 -18.89 -18.65
N THR A 297 10.46 -17.86 -18.30
CA THR A 297 9.52 -17.17 -19.20
C THR A 297 10.19 -16.08 -20.04
N ILE A 298 11.43 -15.68 -19.70
CA ILE A 298 12.18 -14.67 -20.43
C ILE A 298 12.63 -15.24 -21.77
N PRO A 299 12.27 -14.62 -22.91
CA PRO A 299 12.61 -15.13 -24.23
C PRO A 299 14.13 -15.09 -24.48
N ASP A 300 14.61 -15.99 -25.34
CA ASP A 300 15.96 -15.86 -25.89
C ASP A 300 16.00 -14.67 -26.86
N ALA A 301 16.65 -13.61 -26.43
CA ALA A 301 16.70 -12.34 -27.13
C ALA A 301 17.24 -12.46 -28.58
N LYS A 302 18.11 -13.46 -28.84
CA LYS A 302 18.73 -13.65 -30.18
C LYS A 302 17.76 -14.24 -31.21
N THR A 303 16.84 -15.08 -30.76
CA THR A 303 15.90 -15.81 -31.63
C THR A 303 14.45 -15.29 -31.51
N ALA A 304 14.17 -14.49 -30.51
CA ALA A 304 12.85 -13.91 -30.28
C ALA A 304 12.43 -12.96 -31.40
N THR A 305 11.14 -13.01 -31.75
CA THR A 305 10.52 -12.03 -32.64
C THR A 305 10.32 -10.70 -31.95
N ASP A 306 10.07 -9.62 -32.70
CA ASP A 306 9.73 -8.31 -32.13
C ASP A 306 8.50 -8.38 -31.22
N GLN A 307 7.53 -9.25 -31.57
CA GLN A 307 6.35 -9.46 -30.72
C GLN A 307 6.72 -10.10 -29.39
N GLN A 308 7.59 -11.10 -29.38
CA GLN A 308 8.02 -11.75 -28.13
C GLN A 308 8.82 -10.81 -27.21
N ILE A 309 9.68 -9.95 -27.80
CA ILE A 309 10.38 -8.92 -27.01
C ILE A 309 9.38 -7.90 -26.48
N TRP A 310 8.45 -7.43 -27.30
CA TRP A 310 7.37 -6.53 -26.88
C TRP A 310 6.55 -7.10 -25.72
N ASP A 311 6.04 -8.33 -25.89
CA ASP A 311 5.18 -8.98 -24.87
C ASP A 311 5.93 -9.18 -23.54
N SER A 312 7.24 -9.53 -23.62
CA SER A 312 8.07 -9.67 -22.41
C SER A 312 8.22 -8.33 -21.68
N VAL A 313 8.55 -7.26 -22.40
CA VAL A 313 8.72 -5.92 -21.83
C VAL A 313 7.39 -5.40 -21.28
N ASP A 314 6.29 -5.56 -22.03
CA ASP A 314 4.98 -5.13 -21.58
C ASP A 314 4.49 -5.89 -20.32
N THR A 315 4.70 -7.21 -20.29
CA THR A 315 4.31 -8.04 -19.12
C THR A 315 5.06 -7.62 -17.85
N ILE A 316 6.35 -7.30 -17.96
CA ILE A 316 7.22 -7.02 -16.80
C ILE A 316 7.19 -5.55 -16.43
N SER A 317 7.45 -4.63 -17.37
CA SER A 317 7.53 -3.19 -17.11
C SER A 317 6.21 -2.46 -17.42
N GLY A 318 5.50 -2.85 -18.48
CA GLY A 318 4.23 -2.26 -18.90
C GLY A 318 4.39 -0.93 -19.64
N PHE A 319 4.03 -0.91 -20.92
CA PHE A 319 4.15 0.29 -21.75
C PHE A 319 3.23 1.45 -21.35
N SER A 320 2.16 1.20 -20.60
CA SER A 320 1.29 2.26 -20.05
C SER A 320 1.93 3.05 -18.89
N ALA A 321 2.95 2.51 -18.23
CA ALA A 321 3.49 3.02 -16.97
C ALA A 321 4.00 4.48 -17.06
N TYR A 322 4.66 4.81 -18.18
CA TYR A 322 5.24 6.14 -18.42
C TYR A 322 4.48 6.97 -19.44
N ALA A 323 3.24 6.61 -19.79
CA ALA A 323 2.29 7.49 -20.44
C ALA A 323 1.73 8.51 -19.45
N ASP A 324 1.24 9.66 -19.91
CA ASP A 324 0.65 10.70 -19.04
C ASP A 324 -0.45 10.13 -18.14
N GLN A 325 -1.29 9.24 -18.69
CA GLN A 325 -2.41 8.61 -17.98
C GLN A 325 -1.93 7.65 -16.87
N GLY A 326 -0.84 6.93 -17.10
CA GLY A 326 -0.19 6.10 -16.07
C GLY A 326 0.46 6.96 -14.98
N LEU A 327 1.17 8.01 -15.37
CA LEU A 327 1.88 8.90 -14.47
C LEU A 327 0.94 9.77 -13.61
N GLU A 328 -0.25 10.14 -14.10
CA GLU A 328 -1.18 11.00 -13.37
C GLU A 328 -1.51 10.45 -11.98
N THR A 329 -1.79 9.15 -11.89
CA THR A 329 -2.08 8.48 -10.62
C THR A 329 -0.87 8.52 -9.68
N PHE A 330 0.36 8.46 -10.22
CA PHE A 330 1.61 8.40 -9.46
C PHE A 330 2.34 9.73 -9.31
N THR A 331 1.80 10.81 -9.85
CA THR A 331 2.37 12.15 -9.66
C THR A 331 2.72 12.45 -8.19
N PRO A 332 1.87 12.14 -7.19
CA PRO A 332 2.23 12.38 -5.79
C PRO A 332 3.42 11.52 -5.32
N TYR A 333 3.54 10.29 -5.80
CA TYR A 333 4.68 9.43 -5.49
C TYR A 333 5.97 10.02 -6.06
N TYR A 334 6.01 10.31 -7.37
CA TYR A 334 7.21 10.86 -8.01
C TYR A 334 7.58 12.24 -7.46
N TYR A 335 6.58 13.05 -7.08
CA TYR A 335 6.83 14.29 -6.37
C TYR A 335 7.59 14.05 -5.06
N GLN A 336 7.12 13.12 -4.22
CA GLN A 336 7.79 12.81 -2.95
C GLN A 336 9.15 12.11 -3.16
N ALA A 337 9.28 11.20 -4.11
CA ALA A 337 10.55 10.59 -4.47
C ALA A 337 11.59 11.66 -4.84
N GLY A 338 11.20 12.63 -5.68
CA GLY A 338 12.07 13.72 -6.11
C GLY A 338 12.22 14.88 -5.12
N THR A 339 11.51 14.88 -3.98
CA THR A 339 11.62 15.92 -2.98
C THR A 339 12.11 15.44 -1.62
N GLN A 340 11.84 14.18 -1.23
CA GLN A 340 12.18 13.70 0.11
C GLN A 340 12.65 12.25 0.19
N LEU A 341 12.06 11.32 -0.61
CA LEU A 341 12.25 9.88 -0.37
C LEU A 341 13.50 9.31 -1.08
N GLY A 342 13.98 9.98 -2.11
CA GLY A 342 15.04 9.47 -2.98
C GLY A 342 14.51 8.60 -4.13
N SER A 343 15.40 8.29 -5.07
CA SER A 343 15.12 7.42 -6.21
C SER A 343 16.44 6.94 -6.80
N PRO A 344 16.74 5.63 -6.75
CA PRO A 344 18.01 5.09 -7.16
C PRO A 344 18.26 5.20 -8.67
N ASP A 345 19.50 5.51 -9.04
CA ASP A 345 20.05 5.50 -10.39
C ASP A 345 21.02 4.32 -10.56
N ILE A 346 20.54 3.20 -11.10
CA ILE A 346 21.35 1.99 -11.27
C ILE A 346 22.17 2.04 -12.55
N LYS A 347 23.41 1.55 -12.49
CA LYS A 347 24.26 1.39 -13.65
C LYS A 347 23.85 0.16 -14.46
N GLN A 348 23.62 0.39 -15.74
CA GLN A 348 23.30 -0.65 -16.73
C GLN A 348 24.37 -0.69 -17.83
N PRO A 349 25.61 -1.13 -17.52
CA PRO A 349 26.74 -1.03 -18.46
C PRO A 349 26.53 -1.83 -19.74
N TRP A 350 25.64 -2.83 -19.72
CA TRP A 350 25.29 -3.61 -20.92
C TRP A 350 24.48 -2.79 -21.94
N LEU A 351 23.95 -1.62 -21.57
CA LEU A 351 23.21 -0.72 -22.47
C LEU A 351 24.07 0.39 -23.06
N LYS A 352 25.38 0.38 -22.79
CA LYS A 352 26.30 1.40 -23.31
C LYS A 352 26.21 1.51 -24.83
N GLY A 353 25.99 2.72 -25.31
CA GLY A 353 25.87 3.05 -26.75
C GLY A 353 24.50 2.75 -27.36
N LEU A 354 23.54 2.22 -26.60
CA LEU A 354 22.15 1.95 -27.02
C LEU A 354 21.15 2.92 -26.40
N SER A 355 21.33 3.24 -25.12
CA SER A 355 20.51 4.23 -24.43
C SER A 355 20.78 5.64 -24.97
N ARG A 356 19.71 6.40 -25.21
CA ARG A 356 19.72 7.79 -25.70
C ARG A 356 19.55 8.79 -24.57
N TYR A 357 18.75 8.46 -23.59
CA TYR A 357 18.31 9.38 -22.52
C TYR A 357 18.88 9.01 -21.15
N GLY A 358 19.20 7.73 -20.93
CA GLY A 358 19.69 7.23 -19.64
C GLY A 358 18.64 7.33 -18.54
N TYR A 359 19.12 7.37 -17.30
CA TYR A 359 18.29 7.48 -16.11
C TYR A 359 17.33 8.67 -16.18
N GLN A 360 16.09 8.41 -15.80
CA GLN A 360 15.04 9.40 -15.73
C GLN A 360 14.72 9.69 -14.24
N PRO A 361 15.18 10.83 -13.69
CA PRO A 361 14.89 11.17 -12.30
C PRO A 361 13.39 11.43 -12.10
N PRO A 362 12.86 11.34 -10.86
CA PRO A 362 11.45 11.56 -10.55
C PRO A 362 10.89 12.86 -11.12
N ARG A 363 11.72 13.90 -11.27
CA ARG A 363 11.35 15.15 -11.93
C ARG A 363 10.82 14.94 -13.35
N SER A 364 11.25 13.90 -14.04
CA SER A 364 10.80 13.58 -15.42
C SER A 364 9.36 13.06 -15.46
N PHE A 365 8.81 12.63 -14.34
CA PHE A 365 7.51 11.99 -14.19
C PHE A 365 6.47 12.88 -13.48
N VAL A 366 6.80 14.15 -13.24
CA VAL A 366 5.91 15.14 -12.62
C VAL A 366 5.70 16.31 -13.60
N PRO A 367 4.46 16.82 -13.76
CA PRO A 367 4.17 18.00 -14.59
C PRO A 367 5.12 19.16 -14.28
N ARG A 368 5.55 19.89 -15.33
CA ARG A 368 6.63 20.89 -15.22
C ARG A 368 6.26 22.15 -14.45
N ASP A 369 4.99 22.44 -14.35
CA ASP A 369 4.42 23.55 -13.55
C ASP A 369 4.43 23.29 -12.04
N ILE A 370 4.63 22.04 -11.60
CA ILE A 370 4.77 21.68 -10.18
C ILE A 370 6.24 21.86 -9.77
N PRO A 371 6.57 22.83 -8.88
CA PRO A 371 7.94 23.04 -8.43
C PRO A 371 8.41 21.88 -7.53
N MET A 372 9.65 21.44 -7.70
CA MET A 372 10.28 20.39 -6.90
C MET A 372 11.69 20.82 -6.47
N ALA A 373 12.02 20.60 -5.20
CA ALA A 373 13.36 20.78 -4.64
C ALA A 373 13.64 19.65 -3.66
N PHE A 374 14.74 18.90 -3.86
CA PHE A 374 15.10 17.78 -3.00
C PHE A 374 15.59 18.26 -1.62
N GLN A 375 15.09 17.59 -0.57
CA GLN A 375 15.37 17.87 0.84
C GLN A 375 16.18 16.69 1.43
N PRO A 376 17.52 16.73 1.34
CA PRO A 376 18.37 15.58 1.71
C PRO A 376 18.30 15.22 3.20
N GLY A 377 17.83 16.14 4.04
CA GLY A 377 17.67 15.90 5.48
C GLY A 377 16.44 15.07 5.85
N ALA A 378 15.46 14.90 4.95
CA ALA A 378 14.19 14.28 5.29
C ALA A 378 14.35 12.80 5.72
N MET A 379 14.85 11.96 4.83
CA MET A 379 15.06 10.53 5.15
C MET A 379 16.29 10.31 6.03
N ALA A 380 17.30 11.18 5.97
CA ALA A 380 18.45 11.11 6.88
C ALA A 380 18.03 11.29 8.35
N ASP A 381 17.05 12.16 8.64
CA ASP A 381 16.48 12.31 9.98
C ASP A 381 15.72 11.05 10.42
N VAL A 382 14.92 10.46 9.53
CA VAL A 382 14.18 9.23 9.82
C VAL A 382 15.12 8.05 10.08
N ASP A 383 16.12 7.83 9.20
CA ASP A 383 17.11 6.76 9.37
C ASP A 383 17.89 6.91 10.67
N ASN A 384 18.39 8.12 10.95
CA ASN A 384 19.09 8.39 12.20
C ASN A 384 18.21 8.13 13.42
N TRP A 385 16.93 8.48 13.36
CA TRP A 385 16.01 8.22 14.45
C TRP A 385 15.77 6.71 14.63
N VAL A 386 15.56 5.95 13.55
CA VAL A 386 15.38 4.49 13.61
C VAL A 386 16.60 3.83 14.28
N ARG A 387 17.81 4.20 13.87
CA ARG A 387 19.05 3.64 14.45
C ARG A 387 19.19 3.88 15.95
N ASN A 388 18.68 4.99 16.46
CA ASN A 388 18.94 5.43 17.82
C ASN A 388 17.74 5.34 18.76
N ASN A 389 16.52 5.24 18.24
CA ASN A 389 15.30 5.37 19.04
C ASN A 389 14.22 4.35 18.71
N ALA A 390 14.38 3.51 17.67
CA ALA A 390 13.37 2.53 17.32
C ALA A 390 13.02 1.64 18.52
N HIS A 391 11.73 1.49 18.78
CA HIS A 391 11.18 0.63 19.80
C HIS A 391 10.00 -0.13 19.25
N GLN A 392 10.02 -1.47 19.40
CA GLN A 392 8.96 -2.34 18.90
C GLN A 392 8.69 -2.17 17.39
N MET A 393 9.78 -2.18 16.59
CA MET A 393 9.73 -2.08 15.16
C MET A 393 10.27 -3.35 14.48
N LEU A 394 9.53 -3.88 13.52
CA LEU A 394 9.93 -4.99 12.67
C LEU A 394 9.99 -4.54 11.21
N PHE A 395 11.16 -4.71 10.59
CA PHE A 395 11.37 -4.53 9.17
C PHE A 395 11.53 -5.89 8.50
N VAL A 396 10.74 -6.17 7.47
CA VAL A 396 10.81 -7.43 6.69
C VAL A 396 11.12 -7.09 5.25
N TYR A 397 12.21 -7.68 4.71
CA TYR A 397 12.66 -7.47 3.33
C TYR A 397 12.69 -8.77 2.54
N GLY A 398 12.60 -8.67 1.22
CA GLY A 398 12.83 -9.79 0.30
C GLY A 398 14.31 -9.87 -0.11
N GLN A 399 14.89 -11.07 -0.10
CA GLN A 399 16.27 -11.27 -0.52
C GLN A 399 16.52 -10.83 -1.97
N ASN A 400 15.52 -10.97 -2.83
CA ASN A 400 15.60 -10.65 -4.25
C ASN A 400 14.91 -9.33 -4.61
N ASP A 401 14.49 -8.54 -3.61
CA ASP A 401 13.87 -7.26 -3.82
C ASP A 401 14.91 -6.16 -4.00
N PRO A 402 14.94 -5.45 -5.15
CA PRO A 402 15.89 -4.35 -5.35
C PRO A 402 15.72 -3.21 -4.34
N TRP A 403 14.50 -2.93 -3.89
CA TRP A 403 14.25 -1.91 -2.87
C TRP A 403 14.86 -2.24 -1.51
N GLY A 404 15.15 -3.51 -1.23
CA GLY A 404 15.86 -3.96 -0.05
C GLY A 404 17.39 -3.82 -0.13
N ALA A 405 17.95 -3.28 -1.22
CA ALA A 405 19.39 -3.05 -1.34
C ALA A 405 19.87 -1.98 -0.35
N GLU A 406 19.04 -1.00 -0.03
CA GLU A 406 19.23 -0.04 1.05
C GLU A 406 18.08 -0.16 2.07
N PRO A 407 18.22 -1.04 3.07
CA PRO A 407 17.20 -1.23 4.09
C PRO A 407 17.36 -0.25 5.24
N PHE A 408 16.32 -0.09 6.05
CA PHE A 408 16.49 0.49 7.39
C PHE A 408 17.40 -0.40 8.25
N HIS A 409 18.23 0.21 9.07
CA HIS A 409 19.15 -0.47 9.97
C HIS A 409 18.83 -0.17 11.44
N ILE A 410 18.83 -1.21 12.26
CA ILE A 410 18.70 -1.08 13.71
C ILE A 410 20.08 -0.80 14.31
N GLY A 411 20.19 0.28 15.08
CA GLY A 411 21.41 0.67 15.79
C GLY A 411 21.35 0.34 17.28
N TYR A 412 22.40 0.70 18.01
CA TYR A 412 22.55 0.38 19.45
C TYR A 412 21.52 1.06 20.36
N GLY A 413 20.91 2.16 19.92
CA GLY A 413 19.89 2.86 20.70
C GLY A 413 18.49 2.27 20.55
N ALA A 414 18.30 1.41 19.56
CA ALA A 414 17.01 0.76 19.33
C ALA A 414 16.77 -0.40 20.31
N THR A 415 15.51 -0.63 20.67
CA THR A 415 15.12 -1.70 21.60
C THR A 415 13.96 -2.50 21.03
N ASP A 416 13.93 -3.81 21.29
CA ASP A 416 12.88 -4.75 20.82
C ASP A 416 12.51 -4.54 19.34
N SER A 417 13.53 -4.33 18.50
CA SER A 417 13.35 -4.01 17.08
C SER A 417 14.23 -4.92 16.22
N TYR A 418 13.75 -5.27 15.01
CA TYR A 418 14.31 -6.34 14.21
C TYR A 418 14.33 -5.99 12.73
N VAL A 419 15.34 -6.51 12.02
CA VAL A 419 15.38 -6.55 10.54
C VAL A 419 15.48 -8.01 10.14
N MET A 420 14.55 -8.49 9.34
CA MET A 420 14.46 -9.89 8.89
C MET A 420 14.37 -9.94 7.37
N ILE A 421 15.00 -10.98 6.77
CA ILE A 421 15.06 -11.14 5.31
C ILE A 421 14.42 -12.45 4.92
N ALA A 422 13.35 -12.39 4.11
CA ALA A 422 12.67 -13.55 3.56
C ALA A 422 13.49 -14.14 2.40
N PRO A 423 14.00 -15.40 2.51
CA PRO A 423 14.85 -15.99 1.48
C PRO A 423 14.12 -16.15 0.15
N GLY A 424 14.77 -15.75 -0.95
CA GLY A 424 14.24 -15.87 -2.31
C GLY A 424 13.01 -15.01 -2.61
N ALA A 425 12.48 -14.27 -1.63
CA ALA A 425 11.31 -13.42 -1.83
C ALA A 425 11.68 -12.11 -2.55
N ASN A 426 10.72 -11.60 -3.30
CA ASN A 426 10.76 -10.30 -3.99
C ASN A 426 10.09 -9.20 -3.12
N HIS A 427 9.61 -8.13 -3.75
CA HIS A 427 8.89 -7.02 -3.09
C HIS A 427 7.58 -7.42 -2.38
N GLY A 428 7.15 -8.65 -2.53
CA GLY A 428 6.04 -9.26 -1.78
C GLY A 428 6.48 -9.99 -0.52
N ALA A 429 7.66 -9.73 0.02
CA ALA A 429 8.12 -10.32 1.28
C ALA A 429 7.23 -9.90 2.46
N ASN A 430 6.94 -10.86 3.32
CA ASN A 430 6.14 -10.68 4.53
C ASN A 430 6.55 -11.71 5.60
N VAL A 431 5.94 -11.67 6.77
CA VAL A 431 6.26 -12.59 7.87
C VAL A 431 6.05 -14.05 7.48
N SER A 432 5.02 -14.35 6.67
CA SER A 432 4.73 -15.73 6.26
C SER A 432 5.83 -16.37 5.40
N LYS A 433 6.67 -15.54 4.75
CA LYS A 433 7.78 -15.97 3.88
C LYS A 433 9.13 -16.03 4.58
N LEU A 434 9.22 -15.66 5.85
CA LEU A 434 10.41 -15.81 6.68
C LEU A 434 10.70 -17.29 6.95
N GLN A 435 11.94 -17.59 7.36
CA GLN A 435 12.27 -18.92 7.88
C GLN A 435 11.52 -19.19 9.19
N ASP A 436 11.23 -20.46 9.46
CA ASP A 436 10.33 -20.85 10.57
C ASP A 436 10.68 -20.20 11.92
N GLY A 437 11.96 -20.13 12.28
CA GLY A 437 12.39 -19.50 13.53
C GLY A 437 12.13 -18.00 13.58
N GLU A 438 12.44 -17.27 12.50
CA GLU A 438 12.20 -15.83 12.38
C GLU A 438 10.69 -15.54 12.28
N LYS A 439 9.95 -16.36 11.52
CA LYS A 439 8.50 -16.28 11.42
C LYS A 439 7.83 -16.43 12.78
N ALA A 440 8.23 -17.42 13.56
CA ALA A 440 7.71 -17.63 14.91
C ALA A 440 8.03 -16.43 15.82
N LEU A 441 9.26 -15.92 15.79
CA LEU A 441 9.68 -14.75 16.56
C LEU A 441 8.87 -13.51 16.14
N ALA A 442 8.79 -13.21 14.85
CA ALA A 442 8.05 -12.06 14.32
C ALA A 442 6.58 -12.11 14.74
N THR A 443 5.93 -13.27 14.56
CA THR A 443 4.54 -13.47 14.97
C THR A 443 4.35 -13.22 16.46
N ALA A 444 5.22 -13.80 17.31
CA ALA A 444 5.13 -13.63 18.75
C ALA A 444 5.32 -12.16 19.17
N ARG A 445 6.25 -11.43 18.54
CA ARG A 445 6.47 -10.00 18.83
C ARG A 445 5.28 -9.13 18.41
N ILE A 446 4.75 -9.34 17.22
CA ILE A 446 3.55 -8.63 16.74
C ILE A 446 2.37 -8.85 17.71
N GLN A 447 2.14 -10.08 18.15
CA GLN A 447 1.08 -10.41 19.12
C GLN A 447 1.34 -9.75 20.48
N GLN A 448 2.57 -9.77 20.95
CA GLN A 448 2.97 -9.13 22.21
C GLN A 448 2.72 -7.62 22.16
N TRP A 449 3.17 -6.94 21.11
CA TRP A 449 2.96 -5.49 20.94
C TRP A 449 1.46 -5.13 20.82
N ALA A 450 0.68 -5.98 20.19
CA ALA A 450 -0.77 -5.83 20.12
C ALA A 450 -1.52 -6.15 21.44
N GLY A 451 -0.82 -6.67 22.45
CA GLY A 451 -1.44 -7.03 23.74
C GLY A 451 -2.37 -8.25 23.65
N VAL A 452 -2.20 -9.13 22.64
CA VAL A 452 -3.02 -10.36 22.48
C VAL A 452 -2.29 -11.64 22.90
N ALA A 453 -0.98 -11.60 23.06
CA ALA A 453 -0.20 -12.65 23.66
C ALA A 453 -0.02 -12.35 25.16
N PRO A 454 -0.03 -13.37 26.06
CA PRO A 454 0.37 -13.15 27.43
C PRO A 454 1.82 -12.65 27.46
N ALA A 455 2.09 -11.62 28.25
CA ALA A 455 3.45 -11.21 28.53
C ALA A 455 4.21 -12.41 29.09
N ALA A 456 5.33 -12.79 28.48
CA ALA A 456 6.22 -13.80 29.03
C ALA A 456 6.73 -13.26 30.38
N SER A 457 6.28 -13.84 31.49
CA SER A 457 6.80 -13.44 32.81
C SER A 457 8.25 -13.88 32.88
N ALA A 458 9.13 -13.00 33.34
CA ALA A 458 10.56 -13.28 33.54
C ALA A 458 10.85 -14.38 34.57
N SER A 459 9.82 -15.00 35.15
CA SER A 459 9.89 -15.99 36.21
C SER A 459 9.39 -17.39 35.83
N ASP A 460 8.89 -17.62 34.62
CA ASP A 460 8.40 -18.96 34.22
C ASP A 460 9.48 -19.79 33.53
N THR A 461 10.41 -20.27 34.38
CA THR A 461 11.10 -21.52 34.07
C THR A 461 10.08 -22.64 34.10
N ALA A 462 9.76 -23.15 32.91
CA ALA A 462 9.19 -24.46 32.67
C ALA A 462 7.93 -24.85 33.48
N LYS A 463 6.77 -24.31 33.16
CA LYS A 463 5.49 -25.08 33.07
C LYS A 463 4.36 -24.11 32.68
N SER A 464 3.74 -24.38 31.55
CA SER A 464 2.61 -23.62 31.01
C SER A 464 2.95 -22.25 30.39
N ALA A 465 3.68 -22.26 29.30
CA ALA A 465 3.57 -21.18 28.33
C ALA A 465 2.11 -21.20 27.82
N SER A 466 1.32 -20.20 28.22
CA SER A 466 0.02 -19.96 27.59
C SER A 466 0.29 -19.74 26.09
N GLN A 467 -0.27 -20.62 25.26
CA GLN A 467 -0.08 -20.52 23.81
C GLN A 467 -0.52 -19.14 23.32
N PRO A 468 0.22 -18.52 22.38
CA PRO A 468 -0.23 -17.31 21.72
C PRO A 468 -1.68 -17.44 21.26
N ALA A 469 -2.44 -16.37 21.33
CA ALA A 469 -3.80 -16.40 20.78
C ALA A 469 -3.73 -16.84 19.30
N PRO A 470 -4.60 -17.73 18.86
CA PRO A 470 -4.57 -18.14 17.46
C PRO A 470 -4.79 -16.93 16.54
N PRO A 471 -4.06 -16.83 15.43
CA PRO A 471 -4.34 -15.82 14.41
C PRO A 471 -5.76 -16.02 13.86
N ALA A 472 -6.30 -14.99 13.21
CA ALA A 472 -7.57 -15.12 12.49
C ALA A 472 -7.52 -16.27 11.49
N ALA A 473 -8.63 -16.95 11.31
CA ALA A 473 -8.74 -17.96 10.25
C ALA A 473 -8.39 -17.34 8.88
N PRO A 474 -7.60 -18.02 8.04
CA PRO A 474 -7.31 -17.53 6.69
C PRO A 474 -8.59 -17.27 5.90
N ASP A 475 -8.63 -16.15 5.22
CA ASP A 475 -9.72 -15.76 4.34
C ASP A 475 -9.13 -15.31 2.99
N PRO A 476 -9.26 -16.10 1.92
CA PRO A 476 -8.62 -15.80 0.64
C PRO A 476 -9.05 -14.47 0.00
N GLU A 477 -10.25 -13.97 0.33
CA GLU A 477 -10.73 -12.69 -0.19
C GLU A 477 -10.20 -11.51 0.63
N LEU A 478 -10.22 -11.63 1.97
CA LEU A 478 -9.68 -10.59 2.86
C LEU A 478 -8.15 -10.52 2.83
N ASP A 479 -7.48 -11.67 2.74
CA ASP A 479 -6.01 -11.78 2.81
C ASP A 479 -5.34 -11.64 1.43
N ARG A 480 -6.09 -11.26 0.44
CA ARG A 480 -5.62 -11.11 -0.94
C ARG A 480 -4.55 -10.04 -1.03
N THR A 481 -3.36 -10.42 -1.45
CA THR A 481 -2.27 -9.49 -1.74
C THR A 481 -2.16 -9.30 -3.25
N ASP A 482 -2.45 -8.11 -3.75
CA ASP A 482 -2.16 -7.73 -5.12
C ASP A 482 -0.92 -6.85 -5.11
N LEU A 483 0.25 -7.46 -5.31
CA LEU A 483 1.53 -6.76 -5.29
C LEU A 483 1.63 -5.64 -6.31
N ARG A 484 0.94 -5.76 -7.46
CA ARG A 484 0.95 -4.74 -8.51
C ARG A 484 -0.03 -3.61 -8.25
N HIS A 485 -1.08 -3.89 -7.48
CA HIS A 485 -2.09 -2.89 -7.13
C HIS A 485 -1.75 -2.17 -5.81
N ASP A 486 -1.15 -2.89 -4.85
CA ASP A 486 -0.84 -2.37 -3.52
C ASP A 486 0.54 -1.70 -3.43
N SER A 487 1.47 -2.11 -4.27
CA SER A 487 2.73 -1.44 -4.56
C SER A 487 2.71 -1.05 -6.03
N LEU A 488 1.96 -0.01 -6.34
CA LEU A 488 1.95 0.53 -7.68
C LEU A 488 3.38 0.86 -8.10
N ARG A 489 3.72 0.58 -9.35
CA ARG A 489 5.07 0.78 -9.88
C ARG A 489 5.51 2.21 -9.64
N PRO A 490 6.68 2.43 -9.03
CA PRO A 490 7.29 3.73 -9.08
C PRO A 490 7.73 4.06 -10.49
#